data_c8b24a5884b68a76cf15d9c58cb4c246
#
_entry.id   c8b24a5884b68a76cf15d9c58cb4c246
#
_cell.length_a   1.000
_cell.length_b   1.000
_cell.length_c   1.000
_cell.angle_alpha   90.00
_cell.angle_beta   90.00
_cell.angle_gamma   90.00
#
_symmetry.space_group_name_H-M   'P 1'
#
loop_
_entity.id
_entity.type
_entity.pdbx_description
1 polymer ?
#
loop_
_entity_poly.entity_id
_entity_poly.type
_entity_poly.pdbx_seq_one_letter_code
_entity_poly.pdbx_strand_id
1 'polypeptide(L)'
;MRLKILVCAALLAVTPWAQASTPQPLTLKLMHEGVMLVGTLKLARTDELLGVWSSAGRTRLLRCEPRCKVVQSLPVPGTLSLGPAGRARVVLGGSFKVGQRVGLVFRLKNAQIVSVQAVVTR
;
A
#
# COMPACT_ATOMS: atom_id res chain seq x y z
N MET A 1 47.55 -6.92 -18.92
CA MET A 1 46.98 -6.57 -18.80
C MET A 1 45.94 -6.34 -18.25
N ARG A 2 45.87 -6.49 -18.06
CA ARG A 2 45.17 -6.09 -17.54
C ARG A 2 44.01 -5.78 -17.34
N LEU A 3 43.80 -5.88 -17.32
CA LEU A 3 42.88 -5.43 -17.09
C LEU A 3 41.80 -5.42 -16.78
N LYS A 4 41.74 -5.43 -16.94
CA LYS A 4 40.86 -5.24 -16.77
C LYS A 4 39.87 -5.23 -16.15
N ILE A 5 39.87 -5.34 -16.04
CA ILE A 5 39.06 -5.23 -15.55
C ILE A 5 38.18 -4.68 -15.07
N LEU A 6 38.10 -4.47 -15.16
CA LEU A 6 37.40 -3.85 -14.72
C LEU A 6 36.29 -3.62 -14.72
N VAL A 7 36.19 -3.57 -14.99
CA VAL A 7 35.29 -3.24 -15.25
C VAL A 7 34.22 -3.49 -14.76
N CYS A 8 33.84 -3.88 -14.86
CA CYS A 8 32.86 -4.26 -14.44
C CYS A 8 32.25 -3.73 -13.47
N ALA A 9 32.71 -3.58 -13.01
CA ALA A 9 32.33 -3.10 -11.93
C ALA A 9 31.24 -2.31 -12.06
N ALA A 10 31.31 -1.77 -12.72
CA ALA A 10 30.50 -0.89 -12.81
C ALA A 10 29.18 -1.18 -12.72
N LEU A 11 28.91 -1.73 -13.20
CA LEU A 11 27.75 -1.97 -13.27
C LEU A 11 27.00 -1.97 -12.27
N LEU A 12 27.33 -2.26 -11.52
CA LEU A 12 26.72 -2.44 -10.55
C LEU A 12 26.03 -1.44 -10.03
N ALA A 13 26.38 -0.67 -10.11
CA ALA A 13 25.91 0.33 -9.48
C ALA A 13 24.62 0.72 -9.77
N VAL A 14 24.17 0.42 -10.51
CA VAL A 14 23.15 0.79 -10.91
C VAL A 14 21.96 0.75 -10.32
N THR A 15 21.71 0.20 -9.47
CA THR A 15 20.49 -0.06 -9.09
C THR A 15 19.97 0.43 -7.86
N PRO A 16 20.39 1.41 -7.29
CA PRO A 16 19.85 1.87 -6.06
C PRO A 16 18.44 2.29 -6.13
N TRP A 17 17.97 2.70 -7.20
CA TRP A 17 16.68 3.10 -7.21
C TRP A 17 15.70 2.08 -7.06
N ALA A 18 15.96 0.93 -7.41
CA ALA A 18 15.05 -0.15 -7.27
C ALA A 18 14.69 -0.37 -5.85
N GLN A 19 15.55 0.02 -4.95
CA GLN A 19 15.29 -0.24 -3.61
C GLN A 19 14.37 0.74 -3.01
N ALA A 20 14.27 1.88 -3.59
CA ALA A 20 13.44 2.89 -3.04
C ALA A 20 11.99 2.50 -3.07
N SER A 21 11.64 1.57 -3.86
CA SER A 21 10.25 1.16 -3.95
C SER A 21 10.00 -0.18 -3.31
N THR A 22 10.55 -0.40 -2.18
CA THR A 22 10.34 -1.63 -1.43
C THR A 22 8.86 -1.83 -1.19
N PRO A 23 8.32 -2.96 -1.56
CA PRO A 23 6.90 -3.18 -1.40
C PRO A 23 6.51 -3.26 0.06
N GLN A 24 5.34 -2.78 0.36
CA GLN A 24 4.80 -2.88 1.70
C GLN A 24 4.11 -4.22 1.85
N PRO A 25 4.22 -4.85 3.01
CA PRO A 25 3.59 -6.15 3.23
C PRO A 25 2.11 -5.98 3.55
N LEU A 26 1.32 -5.76 2.52
CA LEU A 26 -0.11 -5.57 2.68
C LEU A 26 -0.87 -6.75 2.12
N THR A 27 -1.92 -7.14 2.81
CA THR A 27 -2.83 -8.18 2.34
C THR A 27 -4.24 -7.64 2.35
N LEU A 28 -5.14 -8.35 1.68
CA LEU A 28 -6.55 -8.01 1.67
C LEU A 28 -7.30 -9.15 2.33
N LYS A 29 -7.89 -8.87 3.48
CA LYS A 29 -8.61 -9.88 4.22
C LYS A 29 -10.04 -9.96 3.69
N LEU A 30 -10.47 -11.16 3.33
CA LEU A 30 -11.79 -11.38 2.81
C LEU A 30 -12.84 -11.10 3.88
N MET A 31 -13.87 -10.36 3.52
CA MET A 31 -14.95 -10.01 4.40
C MET A 31 -16.26 -10.39 3.75
N HIS A 32 -17.34 -10.09 4.45
CA HIS A 32 -18.67 -10.50 3.98
C HIS A 32 -19.02 -9.89 2.61
N GLU A 33 -18.71 -8.63 2.40
CA GLU A 33 -19.06 -7.96 1.15
C GLU A 33 -17.88 -7.29 0.47
N GLY A 34 -16.72 -7.85 0.59
CA GLY A 34 -15.52 -7.26 -0.01
C GLY A 34 -14.27 -7.68 0.71
N VAL A 35 -13.29 -6.82 0.70
CA VAL A 35 -12.02 -7.09 1.38
C VAL A 35 -11.58 -5.87 2.16
N MET A 36 -10.80 -6.10 3.21
CA MET A 36 -10.21 -5.03 4.01
C MET A 36 -8.70 -5.12 3.92
N LEU A 37 -8.06 -3.98 3.71
CA LEU A 37 -6.62 -3.93 3.64
C LEU A 37 -6.02 -4.10 5.03
N VAL A 38 -5.05 -4.98 5.15
CA VAL A 38 -4.38 -5.25 6.43
C VAL A 38 -2.89 -5.15 6.24
N GLY A 39 -2.25 -4.41 7.12
CA GLY A 39 -0.81 -4.26 7.10
C GLY A 39 -0.41 -2.85 7.47
N THR A 40 0.81 -2.50 7.15
CA THR A 40 1.37 -1.22 7.52
C THR A 40 1.86 -0.49 6.27
N LEU A 41 1.45 0.77 6.15
CA LEU A 41 1.94 1.64 5.11
C LEU A 41 2.98 2.57 5.73
N LYS A 42 4.20 2.50 5.22
CA LYS A 42 5.28 3.35 5.72
C LYS A 42 5.64 4.39 4.68
N LEU A 43 5.73 5.62 5.12
CA LEU A 43 6.12 6.73 4.26
C LEU A 43 7.39 7.37 4.80
N ALA A 44 8.12 8.02 3.92
CA ALA A 44 9.36 8.68 4.33
C ALA A 44 9.10 9.87 5.24
N ARG A 45 7.92 10.44 5.17
CA ARG A 45 7.58 11.59 5.99
C ARG A 45 6.07 11.61 6.25
N THR A 46 5.67 12.46 7.17
CA THR A 46 4.26 12.64 7.48
C THR A 46 3.50 13.10 6.23
N ASP A 47 2.35 12.53 6.02
CA ASP A 47 1.53 12.88 4.87
C ASP A 47 0.07 12.61 5.22
N GLU A 48 -0.79 12.75 4.24
CA GLU A 48 -2.21 12.49 4.40
C GLU A 48 -2.67 11.63 3.23
N LEU A 49 -3.35 10.53 3.53
CA LEU A 49 -3.87 9.65 2.51
C LEU A 49 -5.20 10.21 2.01
N LEU A 50 -5.24 10.60 0.75
CA LEU A 50 -6.43 11.20 0.17
C LEU A 50 -7.35 10.19 -0.48
N GLY A 51 -6.84 9.03 -0.82
CA GLY A 51 -7.65 7.99 -1.42
C GLY A 51 -6.84 6.82 -1.86
N VAL A 52 -7.53 5.74 -2.12
CA VAL A 52 -6.94 4.53 -2.66
C VAL A 52 -7.76 4.16 -3.89
N TRP A 53 -7.08 3.90 -4.99
CA TRP A 53 -7.75 3.52 -6.21
C TRP A 53 -7.43 2.06 -6.54
N SER A 54 -8.42 1.36 -7.05
CA SER A 54 -8.24 0.00 -7.53
C SER A 54 -9.21 -0.26 -8.67
N SER A 55 -8.76 -1.00 -9.68
CA SER A 55 -9.64 -1.41 -10.75
C SER A 55 -10.52 -2.58 -10.35
N ALA A 56 -10.23 -3.20 -9.22
CA ALA A 56 -10.96 -4.40 -8.81
C ALA A 56 -12.20 -4.11 -7.97
N GLY A 57 -12.37 -2.92 -7.48
CA GLY A 57 -13.54 -2.60 -6.70
C GLY A 57 -13.52 -1.17 -6.20
N ARG A 58 -14.59 -0.78 -5.52
CA ARG A 58 -14.67 0.56 -4.95
C ARG A 58 -13.98 0.60 -3.62
N THR A 59 -13.18 1.62 -3.42
CA THR A 59 -12.47 1.78 -2.17
C THR A 59 -13.12 2.83 -1.30
N ARG A 60 -13.04 2.63 0.00
CA ARG A 60 -13.49 3.59 0.99
C ARG A 60 -12.49 3.65 2.11
N LEU A 61 -12.28 4.86 2.61
CA LEU A 61 -11.44 5.09 3.77
C LEU A 61 -12.36 5.21 4.98
N LEU A 62 -12.02 4.49 6.03
CA LEU A 62 -12.81 4.51 7.26
C LEU A 62 -11.95 4.93 8.43
N ARG A 63 -12.55 5.69 9.31
CA ARG A 63 -11.95 6.00 10.59
C ARG A 63 -12.86 5.43 11.67
N CYS A 64 -12.31 4.56 12.49
CA CYS A 64 -13.08 3.81 13.47
C CYS A 64 -12.72 4.24 14.88
N GLU A 65 -13.62 5.04 15.53
CA GLU A 65 -13.33 5.55 16.84
C GLU A 65 -14.55 6.25 17.43
N PRO A 66 -15.41 5.65 18.19
CA PRO A 66 -15.53 4.21 18.41
C PRO A 66 -16.27 3.51 17.29
N ARG A 67 -16.91 4.24 16.43
CA ARG A 67 -17.61 3.69 15.29
C ARG A 67 -16.90 4.01 14.03
N CYS A 68 -17.01 3.16 13.03
CA CYS A 68 -16.39 3.39 11.75
C CYS A 68 -17.22 4.36 10.92
N LYS A 69 -16.57 5.38 10.39
CA LYS A 69 -17.18 6.35 9.52
C LYS A 69 -16.38 6.48 8.25
N VAL A 70 -17.05 6.66 7.13
CA VAL A 70 -16.37 6.93 5.88
C VAL A 70 -15.80 8.34 5.95
N VAL A 71 -14.52 8.47 5.64
CA VAL A 71 -13.84 9.76 5.65
C VAL A 71 -13.19 10.00 4.29
N GLN A 72 -12.82 11.22 4.02
CA GLN A 72 -12.22 11.58 2.75
C GLN A 72 -10.69 11.52 2.80
N SER A 73 -10.11 11.47 3.98
CA SER A 73 -8.68 11.38 4.12
C SER A 73 -8.32 10.78 5.47
N LEU A 74 -7.10 10.26 5.54
CA LEU A 74 -6.56 9.69 6.77
C LEU A 74 -5.16 10.24 7.00
N PRO A 75 -4.85 10.74 8.20
CA PRO A 75 -3.51 11.22 8.49
C PRO A 75 -2.53 10.06 8.58
N VAL A 76 -1.36 10.24 8.02
CA VAL A 76 -0.30 9.23 8.07
C VAL A 76 0.93 9.88 8.71
N PRO A 77 1.16 9.67 9.99
CA PRO A 77 2.30 10.29 10.68
C PRO A 77 3.63 9.58 10.39
N GLY A 78 3.79 9.02 9.24
CA GLY A 78 4.97 8.25 8.86
C GLY A 78 4.64 6.79 8.71
N THR A 79 3.85 6.25 9.59
CA THR A 79 3.43 4.85 9.54
C THR A 79 1.93 4.79 9.80
N LEU A 80 1.23 4.11 8.93
CA LEU A 80 -0.20 3.94 9.08
C LEU A 80 -0.51 2.46 9.20
N SER A 81 -1.07 2.05 10.32
CA SER A 81 -1.49 0.67 10.52
C SER A 81 -2.92 0.51 10.07
N LEU A 82 -3.14 -0.42 9.17
CA LEU A 82 -4.45 -0.70 8.62
C LEU A 82 -4.91 -2.08 9.04
N GLY A 83 -6.18 -2.20 9.34
CA GLY A 83 -6.75 -3.49 9.69
C GLY A 83 -7.77 -3.39 10.81
N PRO A 84 -8.30 -4.53 11.26
CA PRO A 84 -9.37 -4.53 12.24
C PRO A 84 -8.95 -4.03 13.62
N ALA A 85 -7.67 -4.10 13.93
CA ALA A 85 -7.19 -3.63 15.22
C ALA A 85 -6.88 -2.14 15.24
N GLY A 86 -6.87 -1.49 14.10
CA GLY A 86 -6.50 -0.09 14.03
C GLY A 86 -7.69 0.84 13.87
N ARG A 87 -7.42 2.14 13.97
CA ARG A 87 -8.46 3.14 13.80
C ARG A 87 -8.69 3.48 12.34
N ALA A 88 -7.73 3.17 11.49
CA ALA A 88 -7.83 3.47 10.08
C ALA A 88 -8.08 2.19 9.30
N ARG A 89 -8.99 2.24 8.37
CA ARG A 89 -9.30 1.08 7.54
C ARG A 89 -9.50 1.50 6.11
N VAL A 90 -9.08 0.64 5.19
CA VAL A 90 -9.35 0.80 3.78
C VAL A 90 -10.09 -0.45 3.34
N VAL A 91 -11.28 -0.27 2.81
CA VAL A 91 -12.09 -1.41 2.38
C VAL A 91 -12.40 -1.28 0.90
N LEU A 92 -12.53 -2.42 0.23
CA LEU A 92 -12.91 -2.49 -1.16
C LEU A 92 -14.16 -3.33 -1.27
N GLY A 93 -15.19 -2.77 -1.89
CA GLY A 93 -16.40 -3.53 -2.17
C GLY A 93 -16.25 -4.33 -3.44
N GLY A 94 -16.96 -5.42 -3.53
CA GLY A 94 -16.95 -6.25 -4.72
C GLY A 94 -16.78 -7.72 -4.37
N SER A 95 -16.59 -8.53 -5.40
CA SER A 95 -16.43 -9.97 -5.23
C SER A 95 -14.95 -10.31 -5.39
N PHE A 96 -14.42 -11.00 -4.41
CA PHE A 96 -13.01 -11.36 -4.39
C PHE A 96 -12.81 -12.81 -4.04
N LYS A 97 -11.69 -13.38 -4.49
CA LYS A 97 -11.34 -14.76 -4.20
C LYS A 97 -10.00 -14.83 -3.52
N VAL A 98 -9.85 -15.77 -2.60
CA VAL A 98 -8.57 -16.00 -1.93
C VAL A 98 -7.50 -16.28 -2.98
N GLY A 99 -6.37 -15.63 -2.85
CA GLY A 99 -5.28 -15.77 -3.81
C GLY A 99 -5.27 -14.74 -4.91
N GLN A 100 -6.36 -14.00 -5.06
CA GLN A 100 -6.43 -12.97 -6.10
C GLN A 100 -5.45 -11.84 -5.78
N ARG A 101 -4.78 -11.34 -6.79
CA ARG A 101 -3.88 -10.20 -6.64
C ARG A 101 -4.60 -8.95 -7.07
N VAL A 102 -4.51 -7.94 -6.26
CA VAL A 102 -5.22 -6.68 -6.50
C VAL A 102 -4.21 -5.54 -6.45
N GLY A 103 -4.18 -4.75 -7.50
CA GLY A 103 -3.34 -3.57 -7.54
C GLY A 103 -4.04 -2.42 -6.85
N LEU A 104 -3.30 -1.70 -6.02
CA LEU A 104 -3.80 -0.58 -5.26
C LEU A 104 -2.90 0.62 -5.50
N VAL A 105 -3.50 1.78 -5.68
CA VAL A 105 -2.76 3.02 -5.84
C VAL A 105 -3.19 3.96 -4.71
N PHE A 106 -2.23 4.30 -3.86
CA PHE A 106 -2.47 5.21 -2.75
C PHE A 106 -2.12 6.62 -3.17
N ARG A 107 -3.07 7.52 -3.06
CA ARG A 107 -2.85 8.93 -3.37
C ARG A 107 -2.63 9.70 -2.09
N LEU A 108 -1.51 10.37 -2.02
CA LEU A 108 -1.12 11.15 -0.86
C LEU A 108 -1.14 12.64 -1.17
N LYS A 109 -1.37 13.45 -0.15
CA LYS A 109 -1.55 14.89 -0.33
C LYS A 109 -0.35 15.58 -0.95
N ASN A 110 0.84 15.15 -0.62
CA ASN A 110 2.04 15.76 -1.15
C ASN A 110 2.46 15.21 -2.51
N ALA A 111 1.47 14.86 -3.29
CA ALA A 111 1.65 14.39 -4.66
C ALA A 111 2.41 13.08 -4.77
N GLN A 112 2.55 12.36 -3.70
CA GLN A 112 3.15 11.04 -3.76
C GLN A 112 2.12 10.03 -4.16
N ILE A 113 2.55 9.08 -4.95
CA ILE A 113 1.71 7.98 -5.35
C ILE A 113 2.45 6.70 -5.02
N VAL A 114 1.82 5.84 -4.27
CA VAL A 114 2.42 4.56 -3.89
C VAL A 114 1.58 3.46 -4.48
N SER A 115 2.20 2.63 -5.30
CA SER A 115 1.52 1.50 -5.92
C SER A 115 1.92 0.22 -5.19
N VAL A 116 0.92 -0.57 -4.85
CA VAL A 116 1.13 -1.79 -4.09
C VAL A 116 0.28 -2.89 -4.69
N GLN A 117 0.77 -4.10 -4.67
CA GLN A 117 -0.06 -5.26 -4.97
C GLN A 117 -0.31 -6.02 -3.69
N ALA A 118 -1.55 -6.36 -3.46
CA ALA A 118 -1.94 -7.10 -2.28
C ALA A 118 -2.66 -8.38 -2.70
N VAL A 119 -2.53 -9.41 -1.88
CA VAL A 119 -3.14 -10.70 -2.16
C VAL A 119 -4.31 -10.90 -1.20
N VAL A 120 -5.42 -11.39 -1.74
CA VAL A 120 -6.61 -11.66 -0.94
C VAL A 120 -6.38 -12.91 -0.11
N THR A 121 -6.61 -12.78 1.20
CA THR A 121 -6.48 -13.88 2.13
C THR A 121 -7.78 -14.06 2.90
N ARG A 122 -7.87 -15.16 3.62
CA ARG A 122 -9.01 -15.41 4.47
C ARG A 122 -8.95 -14.70 5.77
#